data_2c2989cdbc9de692dca1a730e2084c11
#
_entry.id   2c2989cdbc9de692dca1a730e2084c11
#
_cell.length_a   1.000
_cell.length_b   1.000
_cell.length_c   1.000
_cell.angle_alpha   90.00
_cell.angle_beta   90.00
_cell.angle_gamma   90.00
#
_symmetry.space_group_name_H-M   'P 1'
#
loop_
_entity.id
_entity.type
_entity.pdbx_description
1 polymer ?
#
loop_
_entity_poly.entity_id
_entity_poly.type
_entity_poly.pdbx_seq_one_letter_code
_entity_poly.pdbx_strand_id
1 'polypeptide(L)'
;CVPCRASLFTGYYPHTNGVLANGQPWSYTWVSNLADAGYHCVNIGKMHTIPYDAKAGFHERFIAENKDRYYEGRWFFDEWDKALASHGLKKQQREQYRKRDDYRNSLGAFTWDLPPTLQSDNFVGDTACWWLGTKPVEKPLFMTIGFPGPHPPYDPTPEMAEKYMKRDVPLPDVSKE
;
A
#
# COMPACT_ATOMS: atom_id res chain seq x y z
N CYS A 1 1.15 7.06 8.56
CA CYS A 1 0.00 7.15 7.65
C CYS A 1 -1.29 6.54 8.22
N VAL A 2 -1.21 5.78 9.33
CA VAL A 2 -2.41 5.17 9.97
C VAL A 2 -3.42 6.24 10.39
N PRO A 3 -3.06 7.33 11.10
CA PRO A 3 -4.04 8.34 11.49
C PRO A 3 -4.80 8.97 10.32
N CYS A 4 -4.09 9.30 9.23
CA CYS A 4 -4.72 9.88 8.05
C CYS A 4 -5.69 8.90 7.38
N ARG A 5 -5.33 7.62 7.25
CA ARG A 5 -6.20 6.58 6.68
C ARG A 5 -7.40 6.30 7.58
N ALA A 6 -7.20 6.25 8.89
CA ALA A 6 -8.28 6.12 9.84
C ALA A 6 -9.26 7.29 9.71
N SER A 7 -8.79 8.54 9.62
CA SER A 7 -9.66 9.70 9.40
C SER A 7 -10.42 9.63 8.09
N LEU A 8 -9.76 9.23 6.99
CA LEU A 8 -10.41 9.08 5.69
C LEU A 8 -11.55 8.04 5.73
N PHE A 9 -11.31 6.90 6.35
CA PHE A 9 -12.27 5.78 6.32
C PHE A 9 -13.27 5.80 7.47
N THR A 10 -13.04 6.57 8.54
CA THR A 10 -14.03 6.75 9.61
C THR A 10 -14.87 8.02 9.42
N GLY A 11 -14.38 9.00 8.67
CA GLY A 11 -14.96 10.33 8.57
C GLY A 11 -14.69 11.22 9.80
N TYR A 12 -13.87 10.76 10.75
CA TYR A 12 -13.59 11.48 11.99
C TYR A 12 -12.14 11.97 12.05
N TYR A 13 -11.92 13.08 12.71
CA TYR A 13 -10.58 13.57 13.03
C TYR A 13 -9.84 12.61 13.97
N PRO A 14 -8.49 12.60 13.98
CA PRO A 14 -7.71 11.69 14.81
C PRO A 14 -8.04 11.76 16.31
N HIS A 15 -8.28 12.94 16.85
CA HIS A 15 -8.67 13.10 18.25
C HIS A 15 -10.08 12.55 18.57
N THR A 16 -10.95 12.41 17.56
CA THR A 16 -12.27 11.84 17.70
C THR A 16 -12.26 10.32 17.53
N ASN A 17 -11.52 9.80 16.53
CA ASN A 17 -11.42 8.37 16.30
C ASN A 17 -10.36 7.68 17.19
N GLY A 18 -9.56 8.44 17.93
CA GLY A 18 -8.55 7.95 18.87
C GLY A 18 -7.27 7.40 18.20
N VAL A 19 -7.12 7.49 16.87
CA VAL A 19 -5.98 6.96 16.14
C VAL A 19 -4.97 8.07 15.88
N LEU A 20 -4.02 8.22 16.80
CA LEU A 20 -3.04 9.32 16.80
C LEU A 20 -1.67 8.90 16.28
N ALA A 21 -1.36 7.58 16.23
CA ALA A 21 -0.07 7.05 15.85
C ALA A 21 -0.18 5.77 15.03
N ASN A 22 0.90 5.41 14.32
CA ASN A 22 0.99 4.12 13.66
C ASN A 22 1.00 2.99 14.72
N GLY A 23 0.32 1.88 14.39
CA GLY A 23 0.21 0.73 15.27
C GLY A 23 -0.99 0.75 16.20
N GLN A 24 -1.73 1.85 16.29
CA GLN A 24 -3.00 1.87 17.02
C GLN A 24 -4.10 1.13 16.25
N PRO A 25 -4.92 0.33 16.94
CA PRO A 25 -5.98 -0.45 16.30
C PRO A 25 -7.08 0.44 15.75
N TRP A 26 -7.54 0.10 14.54
CA TRP A 26 -8.74 0.67 13.94
C TRP A 26 -9.25 -0.26 12.84
N SER A 27 -10.54 -0.45 12.78
CA SER A 27 -11.17 -1.34 11.79
C SER A 27 -12.60 -0.92 11.44
N TYR A 28 -13.18 0.03 12.17
CA TYR A 28 -14.47 0.62 11.81
C TYR A 28 -14.31 1.59 10.65
N THR A 29 -15.22 1.51 9.67
CA THR A 29 -15.25 2.41 8.53
C THR A 29 -16.68 2.69 8.08
N TRP A 30 -16.90 3.83 7.42
CA TRP A 30 -18.18 4.14 6.78
C TRP A 30 -18.51 3.21 5.59
N VAL A 31 -17.55 2.40 5.14
CA VAL A 31 -17.75 1.42 4.05
C VAL A 31 -18.81 0.38 4.44
N SER A 32 -18.95 0.06 5.72
CA SER A 32 -20.02 -0.82 6.20
C SER A 32 -21.41 -0.28 5.84
N ASN A 33 -21.60 1.04 5.88
CA ASN A 33 -22.87 1.65 5.50
C ASN A 33 -23.18 1.47 4.01
N LEU A 34 -22.16 1.48 3.14
CA LEU A 34 -22.33 1.15 1.72
C LEU A 34 -22.67 -0.32 1.51
N ALA A 35 -22.00 -1.21 2.25
CA ALA A 35 -22.30 -2.64 2.19
C ALA A 35 -23.75 -2.91 2.62
N ASP A 36 -24.21 -2.29 3.69
CA ASP A 36 -25.60 -2.38 4.19
C ASP A 36 -26.62 -1.78 3.18
N ALA A 37 -26.20 -0.76 2.43
CA ALA A 37 -27.00 -0.16 1.35
C ALA A 37 -27.00 -0.99 0.06
N GLY A 38 -26.37 -2.16 0.05
CA GLY A 38 -26.39 -3.12 -1.06
C GLY A 38 -25.23 -3.00 -2.04
N TYR A 39 -24.23 -2.19 -1.77
CA TYR A 39 -23.01 -2.14 -2.57
C TYR A 39 -22.15 -3.39 -2.37
N HIS A 40 -21.48 -3.84 -3.42
CA HIS A 40 -20.37 -4.77 -3.29
C HIS A 40 -19.08 -3.98 -3.06
N CYS A 41 -18.47 -4.15 -1.88
CA CYS A 41 -17.33 -3.33 -1.45
C CYS A 41 -16.04 -4.15 -1.53
N VAL A 42 -15.03 -3.65 -2.26
CA VAL A 42 -13.75 -4.31 -2.51
C VAL A 42 -12.59 -3.37 -2.18
N ASN A 43 -11.59 -3.87 -1.47
CA ASN A 43 -10.33 -3.16 -1.27
C ASN A 43 -9.17 -3.94 -1.89
N ILE A 44 -8.38 -3.28 -2.71
CA ILE A 44 -7.18 -3.83 -3.32
C ILE A 44 -5.99 -2.94 -2.94
N GLY A 45 -4.98 -3.54 -2.34
CA GLY A 45 -3.79 -2.86 -1.90
C GLY A 45 -3.81 -2.39 -0.45
N LYS A 46 -3.14 -1.28 -0.20
CA LYS A 46 -2.86 -0.79 1.15
C LYS A 46 -4.04 -0.06 1.76
N MET A 47 -4.41 -0.47 2.96
CA MET A 47 -5.37 0.22 3.80
C MET A 47 -4.78 0.58 5.18
N HIS A 48 -3.87 -0.22 5.67
CA HIS A 48 -3.16 -0.05 6.92
C HIS A 48 -4.07 -0.09 8.14
N THR A 49 -5.07 -0.98 8.11
CA THR A 49 -5.87 -1.33 9.29
C THR A 49 -5.04 -2.06 10.33
N ILE A 50 -5.46 -2.03 11.58
CA ILE A 50 -4.89 -2.82 12.66
C ILE A 50 -6.06 -3.53 13.37
N PRO A 51 -6.19 -4.85 13.26
CA PRO A 51 -5.31 -5.80 12.53
C PRO A 51 -5.34 -5.60 11.00
N TYR A 52 -4.28 -6.03 10.31
CA TYR A 52 -4.13 -5.80 8.87
C TYR A 52 -5.22 -6.46 8.02
N ASP A 53 -5.73 -7.60 8.46
CA ASP A 53 -6.75 -8.41 7.81
C ASP A 53 -8.18 -8.04 8.22
N ALA A 54 -8.37 -7.00 9.01
CA ALA A 54 -9.69 -6.53 9.39
C ALA A 54 -10.56 -6.29 8.14
N LYS A 55 -11.78 -6.81 8.13
CA LYS A 55 -12.72 -6.64 7.02
C LYS A 55 -13.06 -5.18 6.73
N ALA A 56 -13.18 -4.36 7.78
CA ALA A 56 -13.40 -2.91 7.69
C ALA A 56 -14.55 -2.53 6.74
N GLY A 57 -15.64 -3.29 6.73
CA GLY A 57 -16.80 -3.09 5.87
C GLY A 57 -16.66 -3.62 4.44
N PHE A 58 -15.51 -4.11 4.03
CA PHE A 58 -15.30 -4.69 2.70
C PHE A 58 -15.69 -6.17 2.66
N HIS A 59 -16.31 -6.57 1.55
CA HIS A 59 -16.62 -7.98 1.25
C HIS A 59 -15.34 -8.74 0.88
N GLU A 60 -14.52 -8.14 0.04
CA GLU A 60 -13.24 -8.71 -0.41
C GLU A 60 -12.09 -7.71 -0.13
N ARG A 61 -10.95 -8.26 0.29
CA ARG A 61 -9.73 -7.48 0.44
C ARG A 61 -8.55 -8.26 -0.12
N PHE A 62 -7.82 -7.64 -1.05
CA PHE A 62 -6.54 -8.11 -1.59
C PHE A 62 -5.45 -7.22 -1.04
N ILE A 63 -4.83 -7.66 0.04
CA ILE A 63 -4.01 -6.80 0.87
C ILE A 63 -2.58 -6.73 0.34
N ALA A 64 -2.07 -5.52 0.12
CA ALA A 64 -0.68 -5.24 -0.13
C ALA A 64 -0.24 -4.09 0.78
N GLU A 65 0.32 -4.44 1.93
CA GLU A 65 0.65 -3.48 2.96
C GLU A 65 2.06 -2.89 2.78
N ASN A 66 2.81 -2.76 3.83
CA ASN A 66 4.11 -2.12 3.83
C ASN A 66 5.21 -3.03 3.28
N LYS A 67 6.24 -2.39 2.77
CA LYS A 67 7.53 -2.99 2.46
C LYS A 67 8.33 -3.42 3.70
N ASP A 68 7.85 -3.09 4.90
CA ASP A 68 8.41 -3.53 6.17
C ASP A 68 7.67 -4.79 6.66
N ARG A 69 8.29 -5.95 6.47
CA ARG A 69 7.67 -7.24 6.80
C ARG A 69 7.82 -7.65 8.27
N TYR A 70 8.96 -7.35 8.85
CA TYR A 70 9.34 -7.83 10.17
C TYR A 70 9.59 -6.67 11.13
N TYR A 71 8.51 -6.16 11.70
CA TYR A 71 8.61 -5.61 13.03
C TYR A 71 8.31 -6.73 14.01
N GLU A 72 9.06 -6.79 15.08
CA GLU A 72 8.85 -7.72 16.19
C GLU A 72 7.36 -7.76 16.54
N GLY A 73 6.76 -8.95 16.51
CA GLY A 73 5.32 -9.15 16.72
C GLY A 73 4.37 -8.91 15.55
N ARG A 74 4.84 -8.58 14.37
CA ARG A 74 4.01 -8.38 13.17
C ARG A 74 4.18 -9.49 12.15
N TRP A 75 3.63 -10.63 12.41
CA TRP A 75 3.57 -11.75 11.47
C TRP A 75 2.32 -11.63 10.61
N PHE A 76 2.41 -10.92 9.48
CA PHE A 76 1.34 -10.84 8.50
C PHE A 76 1.90 -11.09 7.10
N PHE A 77 1.32 -12.09 6.41
CA PHE A 77 1.70 -12.52 5.07
C PHE A 77 0.59 -12.12 4.12
N ASP A 78 0.76 -11.00 3.44
CA ASP A 78 -0.24 -10.42 2.55
C ASP A 78 -0.26 -11.05 1.16
N GLU A 79 -1.21 -10.66 0.30
CA GLU A 79 -1.34 -11.18 -1.06
C GLU A 79 -0.12 -10.88 -1.93
N TRP A 80 0.53 -9.75 -1.71
CA TRP A 80 1.77 -9.42 -2.39
C TRP A 80 2.93 -10.31 -1.93
N ASP A 81 3.04 -10.64 -0.65
CA ASP A 81 3.99 -11.64 -0.15
C ASP A 81 3.75 -13.01 -0.81
N LYS A 82 2.48 -13.43 -0.93
CA LYS A 82 2.10 -14.69 -1.57
C LYS A 82 2.47 -14.71 -3.05
N ALA A 83 2.23 -13.62 -3.76
CA ALA A 83 2.60 -13.49 -5.17
C ALA A 83 4.11 -13.59 -5.36
N LEU A 84 4.92 -12.90 -4.56
CA LEU A 84 6.38 -13.03 -4.59
C LEU A 84 6.81 -14.46 -4.27
N ALA A 85 6.26 -15.06 -3.23
CA ALA A 85 6.60 -16.42 -2.81
C ALA A 85 6.26 -17.48 -3.88
N SER A 86 5.17 -17.30 -4.64
CA SER A 86 4.81 -18.21 -5.75
C SER A 86 5.85 -18.22 -6.88
N HIS A 87 6.67 -17.18 -6.98
CA HIS A 87 7.80 -17.08 -7.90
C HIS A 87 9.15 -17.43 -7.24
N GLY A 88 9.15 -17.99 -6.02
CA GLY A 88 10.36 -18.28 -5.26
C GLY A 88 11.09 -17.03 -4.74
N LEU A 89 10.42 -15.88 -4.75
CA LEU A 89 10.99 -14.58 -4.38
C LEU A 89 10.55 -14.15 -2.99
N LYS A 90 11.24 -13.15 -2.44
CA LYS A 90 10.91 -12.53 -1.16
C LYS A 90 10.72 -11.04 -1.36
N LYS A 91 9.78 -10.46 -0.59
CA LYS A 91 9.56 -9.02 -0.55
C LYS A 91 10.86 -8.31 -0.16
N GLN A 92 11.29 -7.36 -0.98
CA GLN A 92 12.37 -6.45 -0.66
C GLN A 92 11.97 -5.58 0.53
N GLN A 93 12.80 -5.55 1.56
CA GLN A 93 12.50 -4.86 2.81
C GLN A 93 13.38 -3.65 3.03
N ARG A 94 12.84 -2.66 3.74
CA ARG A 94 13.59 -1.45 4.09
C ARG A 94 14.90 -1.75 4.81
N GLU A 95 14.94 -2.75 5.67
CA GLU A 95 16.14 -3.17 6.38
C GLU A 95 17.22 -3.70 5.46
N GLN A 96 16.84 -4.35 4.36
CA GLN A 96 17.80 -4.82 3.34
C GLN A 96 18.40 -3.64 2.59
N TYR A 97 17.58 -2.67 2.20
CA TYR A 97 18.07 -1.43 1.57
C TYR A 97 18.94 -0.61 2.52
N ARG A 98 18.58 -0.51 3.81
CA ARG A 98 19.38 0.20 4.82
C ARG A 98 20.78 -0.37 5.04
N LYS A 99 20.97 -1.64 4.75
CA LYS A 99 22.28 -2.31 4.87
C LYS A 99 23.18 -2.08 3.67
N ARG A 100 22.70 -1.46 2.60
CA ARG A 100 23.50 -1.14 1.43
C ARG A 100 24.43 0.03 1.73
N ASP A 101 25.66 -0.05 1.24
CA ASP A 101 26.68 1.00 1.45
C ASP A 101 26.28 2.33 0.82
N ASP A 102 25.52 2.28 -0.28
CA ASP A 102 25.03 3.43 -1.02
C ASP A 102 23.71 4.02 -0.47
N TYR A 103 23.12 3.46 0.59
CA TYR A 103 21.81 3.85 1.10
C TYR A 103 21.69 5.34 1.43
N ARG A 104 22.74 5.91 2.07
CA ARG A 104 22.74 7.32 2.46
C ARG A 104 22.81 8.25 1.25
N ASN A 105 23.62 7.88 0.26
CA ASN A 105 23.83 8.68 -0.96
C ASN A 105 22.62 8.61 -1.89
N SER A 106 21.94 7.46 -1.92
CA SER A 106 20.72 7.26 -2.71
C SER A 106 19.47 7.80 -2.04
N LEU A 107 19.54 8.29 -0.78
CA LEU A 107 18.40 8.73 0.03
C LEU A 107 17.29 7.66 0.12
N GLY A 108 17.66 6.38 0.04
CA GLY A 108 16.73 5.26 0.06
C GLY A 108 15.97 5.06 -1.25
N ALA A 109 16.47 5.62 -2.36
CA ALA A 109 15.94 5.42 -3.70
C ALA A 109 16.79 4.35 -4.44
N PHE A 110 16.12 3.31 -4.93
CA PHE A 110 16.75 2.21 -5.66
C PHE A 110 15.84 1.79 -6.80
N THR A 111 16.41 1.22 -7.84
CA THR A 111 15.60 0.60 -8.88
C THR A 111 15.16 -0.79 -8.43
N TRP A 112 13.89 -1.12 -8.65
CA TRP A 112 13.35 -2.46 -8.40
C TRP A 112 14.05 -3.48 -9.28
N ASP A 113 14.63 -4.53 -8.69
CA ASP A 113 15.48 -5.53 -9.33
C ASP A 113 14.81 -6.91 -9.49
N LEU A 114 13.57 -7.05 -9.08
CA LEU A 114 12.72 -8.23 -9.30
C LEU A 114 11.80 -8.00 -10.50
N PRO A 115 11.02 -9.03 -10.96
CA PRO A 115 10.10 -8.85 -12.08
C PRO A 115 9.19 -7.62 -11.91
N PRO A 116 9.06 -6.74 -12.92
CA PRO A 116 8.29 -5.50 -12.82
C PRO A 116 6.82 -5.69 -12.41
N THR A 117 6.20 -6.79 -12.81
CA THR A 117 4.82 -7.15 -12.44
C THR A 117 4.64 -7.43 -10.95
N LEU A 118 5.73 -7.71 -10.25
CA LEU A 118 5.75 -7.95 -8.82
C LEU A 118 6.18 -6.71 -8.00
N GLN A 119 6.45 -5.58 -8.66
CA GLN A 119 6.60 -4.31 -7.95
C GLN A 119 5.26 -3.94 -7.30
N SER A 120 5.28 -3.39 -6.11
CA SER A 120 4.09 -3.23 -5.26
C SER A 120 2.91 -2.54 -5.95
N ASP A 121 3.18 -1.48 -6.69
CA ASP A 121 2.11 -0.69 -7.32
C ASP A 121 1.61 -1.36 -8.59
N ASN A 122 2.51 -1.98 -9.37
CA ASN A 122 2.10 -2.79 -10.52
C ASN A 122 1.25 -3.98 -10.07
N PHE A 123 1.67 -4.69 -9.01
CA PHE A 123 0.89 -5.80 -8.44
C PHE A 123 -0.52 -5.36 -8.02
N VAL A 124 -0.65 -4.21 -7.38
CA VAL A 124 -1.95 -3.66 -6.96
C VAL A 124 -2.79 -3.28 -8.19
N GLY A 125 -2.20 -2.61 -9.17
CA GLY A 125 -2.87 -2.23 -10.41
C GLY A 125 -3.35 -3.44 -11.21
N ASP A 126 -2.48 -4.42 -11.41
CA ASP A 126 -2.77 -5.65 -12.15
C ASP A 126 -3.86 -6.47 -11.45
N THR A 127 -3.81 -6.55 -10.11
CA THR A 127 -4.86 -7.22 -9.32
C THR A 127 -6.21 -6.52 -9.49
N ALA A 128 -6.23 -5.19 -9.51
CA ALA A 128 -7.47 -4.42 -9.73
C ALA A 128 -8.04 -4.65 -11.14
N CYS A 129 -7.19 -4.63 -12.16
CA CYS A 129 -7.58 -4.91 -13.54
C CYS A 129 -8.10 -6.35 -13.70
N TRP A 130 -7.40 -7.31 -13.12
CA TRP A 130 -7.84 -8.71 -13.09
C TRP A 130 -9.20 -8.86 -12.43
N TRP A 131 -9.40 -8.27 -11.26
CA TRP A 131 -10.66 -8.35 -10.53
C TRP A 131 -11.82 -7.78 -11.36
N LEU A 132 -11.65 -6.59 -11.93
CA LEU A 132 -12.65 -5.94 -12.77
C LEU A 132 -12.97 -6.73 -14.04
N GLY A 133 -11.99 -7.41 -14.62
CA GLY A 133 -12.15 -8.21 -15.84
C GLY A 133 -12.75 -9.60 -15.61
N THR A 134 -12.69 -10.14 -14.39
CA THR A 134 -13.06 -11.54 -14.12
C THR A 134 -14.25 -11.72 -13.18
N LYS A 135 -14.60 -10.68 -12.42
CA LYS A 135 -15.68 -10.74 -11.44
C LYS A 135 -16.92 -10.03 -11.96
N PRO A 136 -17.98 -10.75 -12.33
CA PRO A 136 -19.26 -10.12 -12.63
C PRO A 136 -19.83 -9.53 -11.32
N VAL A 137 -20.19 -8.26 -11.34
CA VAL A 137 -20.83 -7.60 -10.21
C VAL A 137 -22.23 -7.17 -10.62
N GLU A 138 -23.22 -7.85 -10.06
CA GLU A 138 -24.64 -7.51 -10.27
C GLU A 138 -25.10 -6.32 -9.41
N LYS A 139 -24.34 -6.02 -8.35
CA LYS A 139 -24.60 -4.94 -7.40
C LYS A 139 -23.76 -3.70 -7.76
N PRO A 140 -24.18 -2.51 -7.31
CA PRO A 140 -23.31 -1.34 -7.37
C PRO A 140 -21.96 -1.64 -6.71
N LEU A 141 -20.87 -1.26 -7.38
CA LEU A 141 -19.51 -1.53 -6.91
C LEU A 141 -18.93 -0.31 -6.20
N PHE A 142 -18.40 -0.52 -5.01
CA PHE A 142 -17.47 0.40 -4.37
C PHE A 142 -16.11 -0.27 -4.26
N MET A 143 -15.12 0.27 -5.00
CA MET A 143 -13.76 -0.27 -4.98
C MET A 143 -12.77 0.80 -4.53
N THR A 144 -11.90 0.43 -3.59
CA THR A 144 -10.75 1.25 -3.23
C THR A 144 -9.46 0.57 -3.70
N ILE A 145 -8.62 1.32 -4.40
CA ILE A 145 -7.31 0.85 -4.87
C ILE A 145 -6.25 1.66 -4.12
N GLY A 146 -5.54 0.99 -3.22
CA GLY A 146 -4.55 1.61 -2.35
C GLY A 146 -3.13 1.25 -2.74
N PHE A 147 -2.46 2.09 -3.53
CA PHE A 147 -1.07 1.88 -3.88
C PHE A 147 -0.15 2.07 -2.66
N PRO A 148 0.83 1.17 -2.43
CA PRO A 148 1.87 1.36 -1.41
C PRO A 148 2.80 2.53 -1.68
N GLY A 149 3.08 2.85 -2.93
CA GLY A 149 3.89 4.00 -3.32
C GLY A 149 3.21 5.34 -3.03
N PRO A 150 3.99 6.39 -2.87
CA PRO A 150 5.46 6.50 -2.83
C PRO A 150 6.06 6.27 -1.43
N HIS A 151 5.59 5.29 -0.66
CA HIS A 151 6.18 4.96 0.65
C HIS A 151 7.63 4.43 0.47
N PRO A 152 8.61 4.90 1.26
CA PRO A 152 9.98 4.39 1.18
C PRO A 152 10.04 2.89 1.55
N PRO A 153 10.98 2.11 0.96
CA PRO A 153 12.00 2.54 0.00
C PRO A 153 11.40 2.98 -1.33
N TYR A 154 12.04 3.96 -1.98
CA TYR A 154 11.63 4.45 -3.30
C TYR A 154 12.26 3.55 -4.36
N ASP A 155 11.53 2.55 -4.79
CA ASP A 155 12.01 1.49 -5.69
C ASP A 155 11.13 1.35 -6.94
N PRO A 156 11.17 2.37 -7.83
CA PRO A 156 10.46 2.32 -9.10
C PRO A 156 10.98 1.17 -9.96
N THR A 157 10.15 0.71 -10.90
CA THR A 157 10.61 -0.20 -11.94
C THR A 157 11.70 0.43 -12.81
N PRO A 158 12.56 -0.34 -13.50
CA PRO A 158 13.58 0.21 -14.38
C PRO A 158 13.03 1.20 -15.41
N GLU A 159 11.89 0.88 -16.02
CA GLU A 159 11.20 1.75 -16.99
C GLU A 159 10.82 3.11 -16.39
N MET A 160 10.26 3.11 -15.19
CA MET A 160 9.87 4.33 -14.50
C MET A 160 11.10 5.12 -14.04
N ALA A 161 12.13 4.45 -13.54
CA ALA A 161 13.38 5.09 -13.17
C ALA A 161 14.01 5.79 -14.37
N GLU A 162 14.13 5.11 -15.52
CA GLU A 162 14.71 5.69 -16.75
C GLU A 162 13.92 6.92 -17.23
N LYS A 163 12.60 6.86 -17.16
CA LYS A 163 11.72 7.94 -17.59
C LYS A 163 11.92 9.23 -16.77
N TYR A 164 12.18 9.10 -15.47
CA TYR A 164 12.25 10.26 -14.57
C TYR A 164 13.68 10.70 -14.25
N MET A 165 14.67 9.80 -14.25
CA MET A 165 16.07 10.12 -13.97
C MET A 165 16.68 11.12 -14.96
N LYS A 166 16.13 11.19 -16.19
CA LYS A 166 16.60 12.11 -17.24
C LYS A 166 15.86 13.45 -17.24
N ARG A 167 14.90 13.65 -16.34
CA ARG A 167 14.12 14.89 -16.29
C ARG A 167 14.77 15.90 -15.36
N ASP A 168 14.73 17.15 -15.80
CA ASP A 168 14.99 18.27 -14.89
C ASP A 168 13.76 18.42 -13.98
N VAL A 169 13.91 18.02 -12.73
CA VAL A 169 12.86 18.13 -11.71
C VAL A 169 13.14 19.40 -10.91
N PRO A 170 12.23 20.38 -10.92
CA PRO A 170 12.43 21.60 -10.17
C PRO A 170 12.54 21.28 -8.67
N LEU A 171 13.58 21.82 -8.05
CA LEU A 171 13.73 21.73 -6.60
C LEU A 171 12.64 22.57 -5.93
N PRO A 172 12.13 22.14 -4.76
CA PRO A 172 11.22 22.96 -3.99
C PRO A 172 11.92 24.26 -3.59
N ASP A 173 11.15 25.35 -3.57
CA ASP A 173 11.63 26.63 -3.04
C ASP A 173 11.80 26.49 -1.52
N VAL A 174 13.03 26.26 -1.10
CA VAL A 174 13.39 26.17 0.32
C VAL A 174 13.98 27.51 0.70
N SER A 175 13.19 28.34 1.38
CA SER A 175 13.71 29.56 2.00
C SER A 175 14.82 29.16 2.97
N LYS A 176 15.98 29.79 2.80
CA LYS A 176 17.05 29.71 3.80
C LYS A 176 16.62 30.57 4.97
N GLU A 177 16.00 30.00 5.98
CA GLU A 177 15.94 30.58 7.31
C GLU A 177 17.21 30.29 8.09
#